data_f0723e826d701deed5ac9fbc3db0ea9f
#
_entry.id   f0723e826d701deed5ac9fbc3db0ea9f
#
_cell.length_a   1.000
_cell.length_b   1.000
_cell.length_c   1.000
_cell.angle_alpha   90.00
_cell.angle_beta   90.00
_cell.angle_gamma   90.00
#
_symmetry.space_group_name_H-M   'P 1'
#
loop_
_entity.id
_entity.type
_entity.pdbx_description
1 polymer ?
#
loop_
_entity_poly.entity_id
_entity_poly.type
_entity_poly.pdbx_seq_one_letter_code
_entity_poly.pdbx_strand_id
1 'polypeptide(L)'
;MTLLDSTLVSVQPTGQGSFAVCKVIKVQTPRGAVANRVIKYDYDPLTAYAEFKRVTVYRANGKVDELDVKKTCDYAAPARAIYWGARQIMLEIGALQPGDVVDYEIAKKGFTYALLGAGDEDDSRFIPPMRGQFYDIVPFWSAAPTVRKVYKVAVPMEKELQFQFYQGECASSMRYENNSKVYTFAMDNVMPFGREPNMVDLFDAAPKLMMSSTPQWKDKSLWFNKVNEGYGSFAPLP
;
A
#
# COMPACT_ATOMS: atom_id res chain seq x y z
N MET A 1 0.37 -11.05 -16.72
CA MET A 1 0.25 -9.62 -17.02
C MET A 1 -0.82 -9.02 -16.11
N THR A 2 -0.53 -7.91 -15.46
CA THR A 2 -1.54 -7.17 -14.68
C THR A 2 -2.30 -6.23 -15.62
N LEU A 3 -3.62 -6.36 -15.69
CA LEU A 3 -4.47 -5.46 -16.49
C LEU A 3 -4.72 -4.15 -15.77
N LEU A 4 -5.00 -4.25 -14.47
CA LEU A 4 -5.24 -3.10 -13.59
C LEU A 4 -4.56 -3.32 -12.24
N ASP A 5 -3.87 -2.29 -11.75
CA ASP A 5 -3.39 -2.16 -10.38
C ASP A 5 -3.91 -0.81 -9.87
N SER A 6 -4.95 -0.82 -9.08
CA SER A 6 -5.63 0.39 -8.62
C SER A 6 -5.70 0.42 -7.11
N THR A 7 -5.32 1.55 -6.53
CA THR A 7 -5.49 1.82 -5.10
C THR A 7 -6.30 3.09 -4.91
N LEU A 8 -7.38 2.99 -4.15
CA LEU A 8 -8.17 4.13 -3.69
C LEU A 8 -7.91 4.31 -2.19
N VAL A 9 -7.53 5.50 -1.81
CA VAL A 9 -7.27 5.88 -0.41
C VAL A 9 -8.23 6.96 0.03
N SER A 10 -8.86 6.78 1.18
CA SER A 10 -9.61 7.81 1.89
C SER A 10 -8.88 8.15 3.18
N VAL A 11 -8.43 9.39 3.31
CA VAL A 11 -7.68 9.88 4.48
C VAL A 11 -8.64 10.59 5.44
N GLN A 12 -8.68 10.13 6.68
CA GLN A 12 -9.47 10.73 7.74
C GLN A 12 -8.81 12.03 8.27
N PRO A 13 -9.54 12.92 8.94
CA PRO A 13 -8.95 14.10 9.60
C PRO A 13 -7.82 13.75 10.58
N THR A 14 -7.86 12.56 11.19
CA THR A 14 -6.83 12.02 12.08
C THR A 14 -5.54 11.62 11.38
N GLY A 15 -5.51 11.57 10.04
CA GLY A 15 -4.40 11.06 9.23
C GLY A 15 -4.48 9.56 8.93
N GLN A 16 -5.43 8.83 9.52
CA GLN A 16 -5.64 7.42 9.22
C GLN A 16 -6.12 7.25 7.78
N GLY A 17 -5.51 6.31 7.05
CA GLY A 17 -5.91 5.93 5.71
C GLY A 17 -6.78 4.68 5.69
N SER A 18 -7.81 4.69 4.84
CA SER A 18 -8.55 3.49 4.42
C SER A 18 -8.25 3.25 2.95
N PHE A 19 -7.72 2.07 2.63
CA PHE A 19 -7.23 1.71 1.30
C PHE A 19 -8.10 0.59 0.71
N ALA A 20 -8.56 0.78 -0.52
CA ALA A 20 -9.11 -0.29 -1.35
C ALA A 20 -8.09 -0.58 -2.47
N VAL A 21 -7.44 -1.73 -2.41
CA VAL A 21 -6.43 -2.18 -3.38
C VAL A 21 -7.07 -3.20 -4.30
N CYS A 22 -7.25 -2.85 -5.57
CA CYS A 22 -7.86 -3.71 -6.58
C CYS A 22 -6.82 -4.13 -7.61
N LYS A 23 -6.73 -5.43 -7.90
CA LYS A 23 -5.89 -5.96 -8.97
C LYS A 23 -6.65 -6.90 -9.87
N VAL A 24 -6.41 -6.73 -11.18
CA VAL A 24 -6.90 -7.62 -12.23
C VAL A 24 -5.70 -8.20 -12.97
N ILE A 25 -5.52 -9.51 -12.90
CA ILE A 25 -4.38 -10.23 -13.46
C ILE A 25 -4.86 -11.21 -14.52
N LYS A 26 -4.39 -11.07 -15.77
CA LYS A 26 -4.61 -12.05 -16.83
C LYS A 26 -3.46 -13.06 -16.86
N VAL A 27 -3.79 -14.32 -16.71
CA VAL A 27 -2.83 -15.43 -16.84
C VAL A 27 -2.56 -15.68 -18.31
N GLN A 28 -1.31 -15.52 -18.74
CA GLN A 28 -0.94 -15.67 -20.16
C GLN A 28 -0.09 -16.90 -20.43
N THR A 29 0.56 -17.45 -19.40
CA THR A 29 1.51 -18.57 -19.54
C THR A 29 1.32 -19.59 -18.42
N PRO A 30 1.75 -20.86 -18.59
CA PRO A 30 1.75 -21.86 -17.51
C PRO A 30 2.56 -21.41 -16.30
N ARG A 31 3.71 -20.74 -16.51
CA ARG A 31 4.49 -20.14 -15.41
C ARG A 31 3.70 -19.08 -14.66
N GLY A 32 2.97 -18.25 -15.37
CA GLY A 32 2.07 -17.25 -14.78
C GLY A 32 0.92 -17.90 -14.00
N ALA A 33 0.38 -19.02 -14.47
CA ALA A 33 -0.63 -19.79 -13.75
C ALA A 33 -0.11 -20.28 -12.39
N VAL A 34 1.09 -20.84 -12.35
CA VAL A 34 1.72 -21.28 -11.09
C VAL A 34 2.01 -20.10 -10.17
N ALA A 35 2.55 -19.02 -10.71
CA ALA A 35 2.94 -17.84 -9.91
C ALA A 35 1.75 -17.12 -9.24
N ASN A 36 0.54 -17.26 -9.81
CA ASN A 36 -0.67 -16.59 -9.29
C ASN A 36 -1.65 -17.55 -8.60
N ARG A 37 -1.25 -18.78 -8.27
CA ARG A 37 -2.10 -19.74 -7.53
C ARG A 37 -2.43 -19.31 -6.12
N VAL A 38 -1.66 -18.39 -5.58
CA VAL A 38 -1.80 -17.87 -4.22
C VAL A 38 -1.66 -16.35 -4.28
N ILE A 39 -2.62 -15.64 -3.73
CA ILE A 39 -2.51 -14.20 -3.49
C ILE A 39 -1.93 -13.99 -2.11
N LYS A 40 -0.95 -13.08 -2.01
CA LYS A 40 -0.30 -12.72 -0.76
C LYS A 40 -0.27 -11.20 -0.63
N TYR A 41 -0.44 -10.72 0.61
CA TYR A 41 -0.33 -9.30 0.91
C TYR A 41 0.30 -9.11 2.29
N ASP A 42 1.42 -8.38 2.32
CA ASP A 42 2.17 -8.11 3.55
C ASP A 42 1.62 -6.84 4.22
N TYR A 43 1.56 -6.86 5.53
CA TYR A 43 1.22 -5.69 6.33
C TYR A 43 1.95 -5.70 7.68
N ASP A 44 2.09 -4.53 8.28
CA ASP A 44 2.64 -4.38 9.62
C ASP A 44 1.48 -4.22 10.61
N PRO A 45 1.26 -5.16 11.53
CA PRO A 45 0.16 -5.12 12.49
C PRO A 45 0.26 -3.99 13.51
N LEU A 46 1.43 -3.37 13.65
CA LEU A 46 1.61 -2.17 14.49
C LEU A 46 1.01 -0.92 13.87
N THR A 47 0.92 -0.88 12.54
CA THR A 47 0.51 0.32 11.79
C THR A 47 -0.73 0.12 10.94
N ALA A 48 -1.10 -1.13 10.66
CA ALA A 48 -2.20 -1.42 9.74
C ALA A 48 -2.89 -2.76 10.04
N TYR A 49 -4.10 -2.86 9.51
CA TYR A 49 -4.86 -4.09 9.34
C TYR A 49 -5.18 -4.28 7.87
N ALA A 50 -5.15 -5.51 7.37
CA ALA A 50 -5.49 -5.85 6.01
C ALA A 50 -6.36 -7.10 5.91
N GLU A 51 -7.29 -7.14 4.95
CA GLU A 51 -8.15 -8.28 4.68
C GLU A 51 -8.53 -8.37 3.20
N PHE A 52 -8.76 -9.57 2.68
CA PHE A 52 -9.39 -9.76 1.38
C PHE A 52 -10.89 -9.48 1.48
N LYS A 53 -11.41 -8.62 0.60
CA LYS A 53 -12.84 -8.32 0.48
C LYS A 53 -13.52 -9.20 -0.56
N ARG A 54 -12.85 -9.44 -1.66
CA ARG A 54 -13.36 -10.21 -2.79
C ARG A 54 -12.21 -10.82 -3.58
N VAL A 55 -12.40 -12.06 -4.02
CA VAL A 55 -11.51 -12.71 -4.99
C VAL A 55 -12.38 -13.50 -5.96
N THR A 56 -12.29 -13.18 -7.24
CA THR A 56 -13.07 -13.79 -8.32
C THR A 56 -12.12 -14.28 -9.40
N VAL A 57 -12.33 -15.47 -9.89
CA VAL A 57 -11.60 -16.03 -11.03
C VAL A 57 -12.55 -16.21 -12.21
N TYR A 58 -12.30 -15.48 -13.27
CA TYR A 58 -12.98 -15.66 -14.56
C TYR A 58 -12.18 -16.66 -15.37
N ARG A 59 -12.75 -17.84 -15.56
CA ARG A 59 -12.10 -18.94 -16.30
C ARG A 59 -12.13 -18.69 -17.80
N ALA A 60 -11.14 -19.19 -18.50
CA ALA A 60 -11.06 -19.11 -19.98
C ALA A 60 -12.27 -19.74 -20.69
N ASN A 61 -12.95 -20.70 -20.05
CA ASN A 61 -14.17 -21.34 -20.55
C ASN A 61 -15.48 -20.60 -20.21
N GLY A 62 -15.40 -19.38 -19.64
CA GLY A 62 -16.55 -18.55 -19.28
C GLY A 62 -17.14 -18.81 -17.88
N LYS A 63 -16.64 -19.83 -17.17
CA LYS A 63 -17.05 -20.05 -15.78
C LYS A 63 -16.51 -18.95 -14.87
N VAL A 64 -17.26 -18.57 -13.84
CA VAL A 64 -16.85 -17.62 -12.80
C VAL A 64 -16.82 -18.35 -11.47
N ASP A 65 -15.69 -18.28 -10.79
CA ASP A 65 -15.49 -18.84 -9.46
C ASP A 65 -15.28 -17.69 -8.47
N GLU A 66 -16.20 -17.54 -7.53
CA GLU A 66 -16.04 -16.65 -6.37
C GLU A 66 -15.42 -17.43 -5.21
N LEU A 67 -14.32 -16.92 -4.67
CA LEU A 67 -13.59 -17.60 -3.63
C LEU A 67 -14.05 -17.13 -2.23
N ASP A 68 -14.13 -18.07 -1.32
CA ASP A 68 -14.45 -17.78 0.08
C ASP A 68 -13.27 -17.12 0.78
N VAL A 69 -13.35 -15.80 0.94
CA VAL A 69 -12.30 -14.99 1.60
C VAL A 69 -12.11 -15.34 3.08
N LYS A 70 -13.05 -16.06 3.72
CA LYS A 70 -12.90 -16.55 5.10
C LYS A 70 -11.83 -17.62 5.22
N LYS A 71 -11.39 -18.22 4.10
CA LYS A 71 -10.28 -19.18 4.05
C LYS A 71 -8.91 -18.50 4.03
N THR A 72 -8.85 -17.19 4.22
CA THR A 72 -7.59 -16.47 4.35
C THR A 72 -6.79 -16.97 5.53
N CYS A 73 -5.53 -17.29 5.29
CA CYS A 73 -4.54 -17.52 6.34
C CYS A 73 -3.81 -16.22 6.64
N ASP A 74 -3.60 -15.92 7.92
CA ASP A 74 -2.80 -14.80 8.39
C ASP A 74 -1.66 -15.34 9.25
N TYR A 75 -0.42 -15.06 8.87
CA TYR A 75 0.77 -15.61 9.50
C TYR A 75 1.95 -14.63 9.47
N ALA A 76 3.01 -14.93 10.24
CA ALA A 76 4.23 -14.14 10.25
C ALA A 76 4.89 -14.13 8.87
N ALA A 77 5.15 -12.95 8.29
CA ALA A 77 5.75 -12.81 6.96
C ALA A 77 7.19 -13.37 6.96
N PRO A 78 7.53 -14.39 6.15
CA PRO A 78 8.78 -15.13 6.26
C PRO A 78 10.05 -14.25 6.14
N ALA A 79 9.99 -13.20 5.30
CA ALA A 79 11.14 -12.35 5.05
C ALA A 79 11.29 -11.16 6.03
N ARG A 80 10.26 -10.84 6.82
CA ARG A 80 10.20 -9.60 7.61
C ARG A 80 9.79 -9.79 9.07
N ALA A 81 9.35 -11.00 9.46
CA ALA A 81 8.81 -11.24 10.79
C ALA A 81 9.85 -11.13 11.91
N ILE A 82 11.13 -11.42 11.63
CA ILE A 82 12.18 -11.52 12.66
C ILE A 82 12.42 -10.17 13.35
N TYR A 83 12.40 -9.06 12.62
CA TYR A 83 12.73 -7.73 13.16
C TYR A 83 11.53 -6.78 13.23
N TRP A 84 10.55 -6.97 12.38
CA TRP A 84 9.47 -6.00 12.19
C TRP A 84 8.10 -6.51 12.63
N GLY A 85 7.98 -7.79 12.99
CA GLY A 85 6.70 -8.41 13.32
C GLY A 85 5.70 -8.39 12.15
N ALA A 86 6.17 -8.17 10.92
CA ALA A 86 5.32 -8.11 9.73
C ALA A 86 4.51 -9.40 9.57
N ARG A 87 3.27 -9.26 9.13
CA ARG A 87 2.35 -10.35 8.84
C ARG A 87 2.04 -10.40 7.36
N GLN A 88 1.58 -11.56 6.91
CA GLN A 88 1.15 -11.79 5.53
C GLN A 88 -0.21 -12.48 5.55
N ILE A 89 -1.21 -11.86 4.91
CA ILE A 89 -2.45 -12.55 4.56
C ILE A 89 -2.26 -13.29 3.25
N MET A 90 -2.79 -14.51 3.18
CA MET A 90 -2.68 -15.39 2.03
C MET A 90 -4.00 -16.06 1.74
N LEU A 91 -4.38 -16.10 0.45
CA LEU A 91 -5.53 -16.88 -0.02
C LEU A 91 -5.09 -17.74 -1.20
N GLU A 92 -5.36 -19.04 -1.12
CA GLU A 92 -5.12 -19.98 -2.20
C GLU A 92 -6.27 -19.89 -3.24
N ILE A 93 -5.90 -19.66 -4.50
CA ILE A 93 -6.85 -19.59 -5.62
C ILE A 93 -7.09 -20.99 -6.22
N GLY A 94 -6.10 -21.86 -6.09
CA GLY A 94 -6.10 -23.18 -6.73
C GLY A 94 -5.50 -23.16 -8.15
N ALA A 95 -5.86 -24.15 -8.94
CA ALA A 95 -5.32 -24.31 -10.29
C ALA A 95 -5.83 -23.21 -11.23
N LEU A 96 -4.89 -22.55 -11.91
CA LEU A 96 -5.14 -21.58 -12.96
C LEU A 96 -4.62 -22.11 -14.32
N GLN A 97 -5.17 -21.58 -15.41
CA GLN A 97 -4.77 -21.86 -16.77
C GLN A 97 -4.52 -20.58 -17.56
N PRO A 98 -3.71 -20.61 -18.63
CA PRO A 98 -3.63 -19.50 -19.56
C PRO A 98 -5.02 -19.14 -20.10
N GLY A 99 -5.34 -17.82 -20.07
CA GLY A 99 -6.65 -17.29 -20.41
C GLY A 99 -7.50 -16.92 -19.18
N ASP A 100 -7.25 -17.52 -18.01
CA ASP A 100 -7.95 -17.15 -16.77
C ASP A 100 -7.60 -15.71 -16.36
N VAL A 101 -8.56 -15.04 -15.70
CA VAL A 101 -8.37 -13.71 -15.11
C VAL A 101 -8.69 -13.78 -13.62
N VAL A 102 -7.78 -13.30 -12.82
CA VAL A 102 -7.95 -13.17 -11.36
C VAL A 102 -8.21 -11.71 -11.03
N ASP A 103 -9.34 -11.42 -10.40
CA ASP A 103 -9.74 -10.11 -9.93
C ASP A 103 -9.91 -10.16 -8.40
N TYR A 104 -9.19 -9.30 -7.69
CA TYR A 104 -9.29 -9.27 -6.24
C TYR A 104 -9.22 -7.86 -5.67
N GLU A 105 -9.83 -7.74 -4.49
CA GLU A 105 -9.84 -6.52 -3.69
C GLU A 105 -9.37 -6.81 -2.27
N ILE A 106 -8.45 -5.97 -1.80
CA ILE A 106 -7.94 -5.96 -0.42
C ILE A 106 -8.34 -4.62 0.20
N ALA A 107 -8.96 -4.67 1.39
CA ALA A 107 -9.08 -3.51 2.24
C ALA A 107 -7.91 -3.47 3.22
N LYS A 108 -7.29 -2.29 3.33
CA LYS A 108 -6.28 -1.99 4.36
C LYS A 108 -6.73 -0.74 5.11
N LYS A 109 -6.53 -0.72 6.43
CA LYS A 109 -6.76 0.44 7.28
C LYS A 109 -5.48 0.71 8.07
N GLY A 110 -5.05 1.98 8.14
CA GLY A 110 -3.85 2.33 8.90
C GLY A 110 -3.02 3.41 8.24
N PHE A 111 -1.71 3.37 8.46
CA PHE A 111 -0.74 4.32 7.93
C PHE A 111 0.54 3.60 7.46
N THR A 112 1.35 4.27 6.64
CA THR A 112 2.44 3.60 5.92
C THR A 112 3.72 3.52 6.73
N TYR A 113 3.96 4.45 7.65
CA TYR A 113 5.23 4.52 8.36
C TYR A 113 5.11 5.09 9.76
N ALA A 114 5.71 4.39 10.75
CA ALA A 114 5.91 4.90 12.10
C ALA A 114 7.30 4.54 12.60
N LEU A 115 8.04 5.55 13.06
CA LEU A 115 9.23 5.36 13.90
C LEU A 115 8.83 5.05 15.36
N LEU A 116 7.61 5.39 15.74
CA LEU A 116 7.07 5.25 17.08
C LEU A 116 5.82 4.40 17.01
N GLY A 117 5.64 3.50 17.96
CA GLY A 117 4.47 2.64 18.05
C GLY A 117 3.16 3.43 18.12
N ALA A 118 2.10 2.86 17.59
CA ALA A 118 0.74 3.37 17.81
C ALA A 118 0.39 3.25 19.30
N GLY A 119 -0.48 4.14 19.79
CA GLY A 119 -0.98 4.07 21.17
C GLY A 119 -1.74 2.77 21.42
N ASP A 120 -1.77 2.34 22.68
CA ASP A 120 -2.35 1.06 23.12
C ASP A 120 -3.89 1.01 23.08
N GLU A 121 -4.57 2.13 22.84
CA GLU A 121 -6.03 2.17 22.77
C GLU A 121 -6.54 1.73 21.38
N ASP A 122 -7.54 0.85 21.39
CA ASP A 122 -8.09 0.21 20.17
C ASP A 122 -8.46 1.20 19.05
N ASP A 123 -9.06 2.33 19.38
CA ASP A 123 -9.47 3.34 18.40
C ASP A 123 -8.29 4.18 17.85
N SER A 124 -7.17 4.24 18.57
CA SER A 124 -5.97 4.99 18.18
C SER A 124 -4.91 4.14 17.45
N ARG A 125 -5.05 2.83 17.49
CA ARG A 125 -4.04 1.87 17.03
C ARG A 125 -3.59 2.06 15.57
N PHE A 126 -4.49 2.54 14.71
CA PHE A 126 -4.22 2.74 13.29
C PHE A 126 -4.18 4.22 12.89
N ILE A 127 -4.05 5.11 13.87
CA ILE A 127 -3.86 6.54 13.65
C ILE A 127 -2.35 6.84 13.67
N PRO A 128 -1.82 7.59 12.68
CA PRO A 128 -0.40 7.92 12.68
C PRO A 128 -0.01 8.72 13.95
N PRO A 129 1.18 8.48 14.53
CA PRO A 129 1.66 9.20 15.71
C PRO A 129 1.67 10.72 15.53
N MET A 130 2.05 11.20 14.33
CA MET A 130 1.87 12.61 13.95
C MET A 130 0.42 12.79 13.49
N ARG A 131 -0.50 12.92 14.45
CA ARG A 131 -1.94 13.00 14.21
C ARG A 131 -2.29 14.06 13.17
N GLY A 132 -3.24 13.72 12.32
CA GLY A 132 -3.69 14.58 11.24
C GLY A 132 -2.79 14.60 10.01
N GLN A 133 -1.64 13.91 10.01
CA GLN A 133 -0.76 13.87 8.86
C GLN A 133 -0.85 12.53 8.14
N PHE A 134 -0.81 12.61 6.80
CA PHE A 134 -0.78 11.46 5.91
C PHE A 134 0.55 11.43 5.16
N TYR A 135 1.10 10.24 5.01
CA TYR A 135 2.31 9.99 4.25
C TYR A 135 2.21 8.64 3.54
N ASP A 136 2.63 8.58 2.28
CA ASP A 136 2.74 7.31 1.56
C ASP A 136 3.88 7.33 0.55
N ILE A 137 4.44 6.15 0.29
CA ILE A 137 5.39 5.86 -0.79
C ILE A 137 4.78 4.77 -1.66
N VAL A 138 4.44 5.14 -2.88
CA VAL A 138 3.75 4.24 -3.80
C VAL A 138 4.70 3.81 -4.92
N PRO A 139 5.04 2.51 -5.00
CA PRO A 139 5.82 2.01 -6.13
C PRO A 139 4.99 2.06 -7.41
N PHE A 140 5.55 2.64 -8.47
CA PHE A 140 4.99 2.63 -9.83
C PHE A 140 5.75 1.65 -10.73
N TRP A 141 6.10 0.52 -10.17
CA TRP A 141 6.78 -0.59 -10.83
C TRP A 141 6.21 -1.93 -10.35
N SER A 142 6.44 -2.99 -11.10
CA SER A 142 6.16 -4.37 -10.70
C SER A 142 7.06 -5.33 -11.46
N ALA A 143 7.18 -6.60 -11.00
CA ALA A 143 7.94 -7.63 -11.70
C ALA A 143 7.24 -8.13 -12.98
N ALA A 144 5.97 -7.79 -13.19
CA ALA A 144 5.19 -8.17 -14.37
C ALA A 144 4.70 -6.92 -15.11
N PRO A 145 4.55 -6.96 -16.45
CA PRO A 145 3.96 -5.86 -17.21
C PRO A 145 2.59 -5.51 -16.64
N THR A 146 2.32 -4.20 -16.46
CA THR A 146 1.03 -3.70 -15.98
C THR A 146 0.46 -2.73 -17.02
N VAL A 147 -0.74 -3.03 -17.52
CA VAL A 147 -1.39 -2.20 -18.54
C VAL A 147 -1.74 -0.83 -17.98
N ARG A 148 -2.35 -0.80 -16.78
CA ARG A 148 -2.71 0.45 -16.13
C ARG A 148 -2.50 0.37 -14.62
N LYS A 149 -1.79 1.34 -14.08
CA LYS A 149 -1.65 1.58 -12.64
C LYS A 149 -2.28 2.91 -12.26
N VAL A 150 -3.12 2.90 -11.21
CA VAL A 150 -3.80 4.10 -10.71
C VAL A 150 -3.65 4.16 -9.20
N TYR A 151 -3.28 5.32 -8.69
CA TYR A 151 -3.34 5.62 -7.27
C TYR A 151 -4.19 6.87 -7.08
N LYS A 152 -5.28 6.74 -6.33
CA LYS A 152 -6.24 7.81 -6.08
C LYS A 152 -6.32 8.05 -4.57
N VAL A 153 -6.11 9.29 -4.14
CA VAL A 153 -6.15 9.64 -2.72
C VAL A 153 -7.06 10.83 -2.48
N ALA A 154 -8.04 10.63 -1.60
CA ALA A 154 -8.95 11.67 -1.12
C ALA A 154 -8.49 12.14 0.25
N VAL A 155 -8.23 13.42 0.40
CA VAL A 155 -7.88 14.06 1.67
C VAL A 155 -8.94 15.10 2.04
N PRO A 156 -9.17 15.40 3.34
CA PRO A 156 -10.07 16.47 3.77
C PRO A 156 -9.75 17.81 3.10
N MET A 157 -10.76 18.65 2.89
CA MET A 157 -10.66 19.93 2.15
C MET A 157 -9.60 20.88 2.71
N GLU A 158 -9.41 20.88 4.03
CA GLU A 158 -8.44 21.72 4.73
C GLU A 158 -6.99 21.23 4.60
N LYS A 159 -6.79 20.01 4.07
CA LYS A 159 -5.44 19.44 3.91
C LYS A 159 -4.91 19.68 2.50
N GLU A 160 -3.63 20.02 2.44
CA GLU A 160 -2.85 20.02 1.20
C GLU A 160 -2.02 18.75 1.15
N LEU A 161 -1.90 18.17 -0.05
CA LEU A 161 -1.03 17.03 -0.30
C LEU A 161 0.13 17.48 -1.18
N GLN A 162 1.35 17.43 -0.63
CA GLN A 162 2.57 17.57 -1.40
C GLN A 162 2.94 16.21 -1.98
N PHE A 163 3.40 16.20 -3.21
CA PHE A 163 3.83 14.96 -3.86
C PHE A 163 4.98 15.20 -4.83
N GLN A 164 5.78 14.17 -5.01
CA GLN A 164 6.88 14.12 -5.97
C GLN A 164 6.94 12.73 -6.60
N PHE A 165 7.03 12.69 -7.93
CA PHE A 165 7.32 11.46 -8.66
C PHE A 165 8.82 11.37 -8.95
N TYR A 166 9.40 10.22 -8.70
CA TYR A 166 10.83 9.96 -8.89
C TYR A 166 11.03 8.86 -9.93
N GLN A 167 12.14 8.94 -10.66
CA GLN A 167 12.57 7.94 -11.66
C GLN A 167 11.56 7.75 -12.80
N GLY A 168 10.92 8.84 -13.23
CA GLY A 168 9.97 8.83 -14.33
C GLY A 168 8.90 9.89 -14.20
N GLU A 169 7.78 9.70 -14.90
CA GLU A 169 6.65 10.61 -14.91
C GLU A 169 5.34 9.81 -14.82
N CYS A 170 4.32 10.40 -14.24
CA CYS A 170 2.95 9.88 -14.27
C CYS A 170 1.96 11.01 -14.57
N ALA A 171 0.83 10.69 -15.16
CA ALA A 171 -0.28 11.62 -15.28
C ALA A 171 -0.84 11.92 -13.89
N SER A 172 -0.99 13.19 -13.55
CA SER A 172 -1.57 13.62 -12.28
C SER A 172 -2.70 14.60 -12.50
N SER A 173 -3.72 14.53 -11.65
CA SER A 173 -4.83 15.47 -11.63
C SER A 173 -5.38 15.62 -10.21
N MET A 174 -6.01 16.75 -9.94
CA MET A 174 -6.70 17.01 -8.68
C MET A 174 -8.11 17.55 -8.99
N ARG A 175 -9.08 17.10 -8.20
CA ARG A 175 -10.46 17.59 -8.27
C ARG A 175 -11.09 17.63 -6.88
N TYR A 176 -12.15 18.39 -6.76
CA TYR A 176 -12.97 18.46 -5.56
C TYR A 176 -14.15 17.50 -5.72
N GLU A 177 -14.34 16.63 -4.74
CA GLU A 177 -15.40 15.61 -4.75
C GLU A 177 -15.80 15.27 -3.30
N ASN A 178 -17.10 15.30 -3.00
CA ASN A 178 -17.64 14.92 -1.69
C ASN A 178 -16.92 15.56 -0.49
N ASN A 179 -16.71 16.89 -0.54
CA ASN A 179 -16.00 17.65 0.50
C ASN A 179 -14.55 17.20 0.73
N SER A 180 -13.91 16.69 -0.30
CA SER A 180 -12.52 16.23 -0.27
C SER A 180 -11.75 16.74 -1.48
N LYS A 181 -10.44 16.89 -1.35
CA LYS A 181 -9.50 17.04 -2.46
C LYS A 181 -9.08 15.65 -2.90
N VAL A 182 -9.36 15.30 -4.14
CA VAL A 182 -9.06 13.98 -4.70
C VAL A 182 -7.94 14.12 -5.71
N TYR A 183 -6.78 13.58 -5.35
CA TYR A 183 -5.61 13.49 -6.23
C TYR A 183 -5.60 12.14 -6.93
N THR A 184 -5.34 12.14 -8.22
CA THR A 184 -5.25 10.92 -9.03
C THR A 184 -3.91 10.90 -9.75
N PHE A 185 -3.20 9.79 -9.63
CA PHE A 185 -1.94 9.51 -10.30
C PHE A 185 -2.11 8.25 -11.13
N ALA A 186 -1.77 8.31 -12.41
CA ALA A 186 -1.95 7.20 -13.33
C ALA A 186 -0.77 7.03 -14.26
N MET A 187 -0.43 5.78 -14.54
CA MET A 187 0.57 5.39 -15.52
C MET A 187 0.03 4.21 -16.33
N ASP A 188 0.08 4.34 -17.64
CA ASP A 188 -0.26 3.28 -18.57
C ASP A 188 1.02 2.58 -19.04
N ASN A 189 0.91 1.29 -19.38
CA ASN A 189 2.01 0.47 -19.90
C ASN A 189 3.25 0.47 -18.99
N VAL A 190 3.04 0.23 -17.69
CA VAL A 190 4.14 0.14 -16.72
C VAL A 190 5.01 -1.06 -17.06
N MET A 191 6.25 -0.77 -17.43
CA MET A 191 7.23 -1.80 -17.80
C MET A 191 7.67 -2.60 -16.57
N PRO A 192 7.99 -3.89 -16.75
CA PRO A 192 8.56 -4.68 -15.68
C PRO A 192 9.87 -4.08 -15.20
N PHE A 193 10.03 -4.02 -13.89
CA PHE A 193 11.27 -3.62 -13.25
C PHE A 193 11.71 -4.74 -12.31
N GLY A 194 12.86 -5.32 -12.56
CA GLY A 194 13.40 -6.44 -11.80
C GLY A 194 14.63 -6.06 -10.99
N ARG A 195 14.92 -6.87 -9.99
CA ARG A 195 16.14 -6.72 -9.19
C ARG A 195 17.32 -7.33 -9.95
N GLU A 196 18.38 -6.55 -10.10
CA GLU A 196 19.67 -7.01 -10.64
C GLU A 196 20.66 -7.32 -9.51
N PRO A 197 21.64 -8.21 -9.72
CA PRO A 197 22.70 -8.43 -8.75
C PRO A 197 23.46 -7.13 -8.45
N ASN A 198 23.71 -6.88 -7.17
CA ASN A 198 24.46 -5.72 -6.67
C ASN A 198 23.86 -4.34 -6.98
N MET A 199 22.59 -4.25 -7.42
CA MET A 199 21.91 -2.96 -7.55
C MET A 199 21.55 -2.37 -6.19
N VAL A 200 21.32 -1.06 -6.15
CA VAL A 200 20.74 -0.36 -4.99
C VAL A 200 19.31 -0.88 -4.73
N ASP A 201 18.70 -0.45 -3.63
CA ASP A 201 17.33 -0.85 -3.32
C ASP A 201 16.37 -0.44 -4.45
N LEU A 202 15.37 -1.30 -4.70
CA LEU A 202 14.37 -1.04 -5.75
C LEU A 202 13.62 0.29 -5.53
N PHE A 203 13.41 0.69 -4.29
CA PHE A 203 12.81 1.99 -3.99
C PHE A 203 13.70 3.19 -4.36
N ASP A 204 15.01 2.99 -4.52
CA ASP A 204 15.92 4.04 -4.97
C ASP A 204 16.09 4.08 -6.49
N ALA A 205 15.93 2.94 -7.14
CA ALA A 205 16.17 2.80 -8.59
C ALA A 205 14.90 2.87 -9.45
N ALA A 206 13.74 2.46 -8.92
CA ALA A 206 12.52 2.29 -9.68
C ALA A 206 11.54 3.48 -9.53
N PRO A 207 10.62 3.67 -10.51
CA PRO A 207 9.63 4.73 -10.45
C PRO A 207 8.77 4.66 -9.18
N LYS A 208 8.66 5.76 -8.45
CA LYS A 208 7.86 5.86 -7.24
C LYS A 208 7.23 7.22 -7.07
N LEU A 209 6.06 7.24 -6.45
CA LEU A 209 5.38 8.44 -6.00
C LEU A 209 5.55 8.56 -4.49
N MET A 210 6.06 9.68 -4.02
CA MET A 210 6.09 10.04 -2.60
C MET A 210 5.09 11.15 -2.34
N MET A 211 4.37 11.08 -1.24
CA MET A 211 3.40 12.10 -0.86
C MET A 211 3.36 12.33 0.65
N SER A 212 3.05 13.56 1.04
CA SER A 212 2.92 13.95 2.44
C SER A 212 1.92 15.10 2.59
N SER A 213 1.11 15.08 3.62
CA SER A 213 0.30 16.22 4.03
C SER A 213 0.99 17.12 5.05
N THR A 214 2.19 16.77 5.52
CA THR A 214 2.99 17.62 6.42
C THR A 214 3.48 18.85 5.65
N PRO A 215 3.14 20.09 6.07
CA PRO A 215 3.43 21.28 5.27
C PRO A 215 4.91 21.54 5.04
N GLN A 216 5.73 21.35 6.09
CA GLN A 216 7.17 21.62 6.05
C GLN A 216 7.95 20.62 6.90
N TRP A 217 9.23 20.44 6.56
CA TRP A 217 10.17 19.66 7.38
C TRP A 217 10.30 20.19 8.81
N LYS A 218 10.17 21.49 9.00
CA LYS A 218 10.17 22.12 10.30
C LYS A 218 9.06 21.58 11.19
N ASP A 219 7.85 21.38 10.67
CA ASP A 219 6.70 20.87 11.44
C ASP A 219 6.99 19.44 11.91
N LYS A 220 7.56 18.60 11.06
CA LYS A 220 7.99 17.26 11.42
C LYS A 220 9.10 17.25 12.46
N SER A 221 10.09 18.14 12.32
CA SER A 221 11.19 18.29 13.28
C SER A 221 10.69 18.76 14.66
N LEU A 222 9.80 19.74 14.71
CA LEU A 222 9.20 20.22 15.95
C LEU A 222 8.37 19.12 16.64
N TRP A 223 7.57 18.38 15.87
CA TRP A 223 6.83 17.25 16.39
C TRP A 223 7.77 16.19 16.97
N PHE A 224 8.82 15.83 16.26
CA PHE A 224 9.80 14.83 16.69
C PHE A 224 10.51 15.26 17.98
N ASN A 225 10.93 16.53 18.08
CA ASN A 225 11.52 17.07 19.28
C ASN A 225 10.55 16.99 20.47
N LYS A 226 9.28 17.37 20.26
CA LYS A 226 8.25 17.32 21.31
C LYS A 226 8.00 15.90 21.80
N VAL A 227 7.96 14.91 20.90
CA VAL A 227 7.74 13.49 21.28
C VAL A 227 8.92 12.93 22.06
N ASN A 228 10.14 13.44 21.78
CA ASN A 228 11.35 13.03 22.48
C ASN A 228 11.68 13.91 23.71
N GLU A 229 10.86 14.90 23.99
CA GLU A 229 10.99 15.75 25.18
C GLU A 229 10.83 14.88 26.44
N GLY A 230 11.86 14.71 27.20
CA GLY A 230 11.90 13.82 28.36
C GLY A 230 12.72 12.54 28.19
N TYR A 231 13.00 12.10 26.97
CA TYR A 231 13.90 10.98 26.75
C TYR A 231 15.40 11.39 26.74
N GLY A 232 15.70 12.69 26.68
CA GLY A 232 17.06 13.25 26.63
C GLY A 232 17.51 14.00 27.88
N SER A 233 16.70 14.06 28.95
CA SER A 233 17.12 14.65 30.21
C SER A 233 17.99 13.64 30.96
N PHE A 234 19.30 13.74 30.77
CA PHE A 234 20.24 13.13 31.72
C PHE A 234 20.06 13.85 33.06
N ALA A 235 19.27 13.29 33.96
CA ALA A 235 19.34 13.69 35.35
C ALA A 235 20.79 13.48 35.82
N PRO A 236 21.47 14.47 36.44
CA PRO A 236 22.78 14.22 37.02
C PRO A 236 22.66 13.03 37.98
N LEU A 237 23.47 12.02 37.78
CA LEU A 237 23.57 10.90 38.70
C LEU A 237 23.85 11.47 40.10
N PRO A 238 23.16 10.97 41.13
CA PRO A 238 23.37 11.40 42.51
C PRO A 238 24.79 11.12 42.98
#